data_7caf0d0744383113259e33f0a4b2ddcc
#
_entry.id   7caf0d0744383113259e33f0a4b2ddcc
#
_cell.length_a   1.000
_cell.length_b   1.000
_cell.length_c   1.000
_cell.angle_alpha   90.00
_cell.angle_beta   90.00
_cell.angle_gamma   90.00
#
_symmetry.space_group_name_H-M   'P 1'
#
loop_
_entity.id
_entity.type
_entity.pdbx_description
1 polymer ?
#
loop_
_entity_poly.entity_id
_entity_poly.type
_entity_poly.pdbx_seq_one_letter_code
_entity_poly.pdbx_strand_id
1 'polypeptide(L)'
;MLVALREELGLTGTKKGCDRGECGACTVHIEGRRVLSCMTLAAMQDGMRVTTIEGLERDGKLHSVQATFIERDGFQCGFCTSGQIMSAVAMIDEAKAGWPSAATADVRKPFAPADLSHTEIRERMSGNLCRGACYPNIVDAVAEADERS
;
A
#
# COMPACT_ATOMS: atom_id res chain seq x y z
N MET A 1 -3.28 5.58 16.34
CA MET A 1 -3.02 6.54 15.24
C MET A 1 -4.20 6.67 14.27
N LEU A 2 -4.87 5.61 13.87
CA LEU A 2 -6.01 5.68 12.92
C LEU A 2 -7.09 6.71 13.31
N VAL A 3 -7.51 6.71 14.58
CA VAL A 3 -8.49 7.69 15.09
C VAL A 3 -7.96 9.12 14.96
N ALA A 4 -6.71 9.37 15.37
CA ALA A 4 -6.12 10.71 15.25
C ALA A 4 -6.09 11.22 13.80
N LEU A 5 -5.72 10.37 12.84
CA LEU A 5 -5.73 10.74 11.41
C LEU A 5 -7.14 11.13 10.94
N ARG A 6 -8.15 10.32 11.29
CA ARG A 6 -9.50 10.47 10.74
C ARG A 6 -10.34 11.54 11.48
N GLU A 7 -10.32 11.49 12.81
CA GLU A 7 -11.26 12.29 13.62
C GLU A 7 -10.65 13.66 14.01
N GLU A 8 -9.34 13.71 14.27
CA GLU A 8 -8.69 14.95 14.69
C GLU A 8 -8.11 15.74 13.50
N LEU A 9 -7.51 15.04 12.53
CA LEU A 9 -6.86 15.68 11.38
C LEU A 9 -7.72 15.70 10.11
N GLY A 10 -8.89 15.05 10.10
CA GLY A 10 -9.78 15.01 8.95
C GLY A 10 -9.25 14.21 7.74
N LEU A 11 -8.17 13.42 7.90
CA LEU A 11 -7.57 12.60 6.84
C LEU A 11 -8.35 11.29 6.69
N THR A 12 -9.53 11.38 6.10
CA THR A 12 -10.51 10.29 6.04
C THR A 12 -10.21 9.23 4.98
N GLY A 13 -9.22 9.44 4.13
CA GLY A 13 -8.77 8.47 3.13
C GLY A 13 -8.28 7.16 3.76
N THR A 14 -7.60 7.22 4.91
CA THR A 14 -7.26 6.04 5.70
C THR A 14 -8.50 5.42 6.31
N LYS A 15 -8.80 4.14 6.03
CA LYS A 15 -10.09 3.51 6.39
C LYS A 15 -9.99 2.59 7.62
N LYS A 16 -11.05 2.63 8.44
CA LYS A 16 -11.21 1.73 9.59
C LYS A 16 -12.04 0.50 9.17
N GLY A 17 -11.36 -0.59 8.78
CA GLY A 17 -12.03 -1.86 8.44
C GLY A 17 -12.16 -2.77 9.65
N CYS A 18 -11.10 -3.47 10.03
CA CYS A 18 -11.12 -4.46 11.11
C CYS A 18 -10.69 -3.93 12.48
N ASP A 19 -9.91 -2.84 12.53
CA ASP A 19 -9.34 -2.23 13.74
C ASP A 19 -8.49 -3.16 14.61
N ARG A 20 -7.91 -4.22 13.98
CA ARG A 20 -7.12 -5.24 14.67
C ARG A 20 -5.99 -5.83 13.82
N GLY A 21 -5.55 -5.10 12.78
CA GLY A 21 -4.37 -5.48 11.99
C GLY A 21 -4.58 -6.49 10.87
N GLU A 22 -5.81 -6.91 10.55
CA GLU A 22 -6.09 -8.01 9.63
C GLU A 22 -6.30 -7.59 8.17
N CYS A 23 -6.90 -6.42 7.92
CA CYS A 23 -7.46 -6.11 6.60
C CYS A 23 -6.63 -5.15 5.74
N GLY A 24 -5.66 -4.45 6.31
CA GLY A 24 -4.81 -3.51 5.58
C GLY A 24 -5.47 -2.20 5.13
N ALA A 25 -6.78 -1.99 5.31
CA ALA A 25 -7.47 -0.78 4.85
C ALA A 25 -6.96 0.52 5.51
N CYS A 26 -6.27 0.40 6.64
CA CYS A 26 -5.69 1.50 7.40
C CYS A 26 -4.19 1.71 7.15
N THR A 27 -3.62 1.12 6.10
CA THR A 27 -2.20 1.26 5.77
C THR A 27 -1.84 2.72 5.49
N VAL A 28 -0.77 3.17 6.12
CA VAL A 28 -0.11 4.46 5.92
C VAL A 28 1.40 4.24 5.85
N HIS A 29 2.17 5.26 5.50
CA HIS A 29 3.63 5.20 5.61
C HIS A 29 4.12 5.99 6.81
N ILE A 30 5.10 5.44 7.54
CA ILE A 30 5.92 6.14 8.52
C ILE A 30 7.36 6.03 8.05
N GLU A 31 7.99 7.16 7.78
CA GLU A 31 9.32 7.24 7.18
C GLU A 31 9.47 6.35 5.93
N GLY A 32 8.44 6.34 5.06
CA GLY A 32 8.41 5.56 3.83
C GLY A 32 8.04 4.08 4.00
N ARG A 33 7.93 3.56 5.21
CA ARG A 33 7.59 2.15 5.48
C ARG A 33 6.10 2.00 5.73
N ARG A 34 5.47 1.00 5.10
CA ARG A 34 4.05 0.70 5.32
C ARG A 34 3.79 0.15 6.72
N VAL A 35 2.82 0.73 7.39
CA VAL A 35 2.36 0.30 8.72
C VAL A 35 0.84 0.33 8.80
N LEU A 36 0.28 -0.47 9.71
CA LEU A 36 -1.15 -0.49 9.98
C LEU A 36 -1.47 0.55 11.06
N SER A 37 -2.11 1.66 10.70
CA SER A 37 -2.37 2.76 11.62
C SER A 37 -3.30 2.39 12.79
N CYS A 38 -4.16 1.36 12.64
CA CYS A 38 -4.98 0.84 13.72
C CYS A 38 -4.16 0.14 14.83
N MET A 39 -2.97 -0.39 14.50
CA MET A 39 -2.07 -1.05 15.44
C MET A 39 -0.92 -0.15 15.91
N THR A 40 -0.93 1.11 15.53
CA THR A 40 0.15 2.06 15.81
C THR A 40 -0.30 3.13 16.79
N LEU A 41 0.45 3.35 17.88
CA LEU A 41 0.21 4.44 18.82
C LEU A 41 0.72 5.76 18.23
N ALA A 42 -0.13 6.78 18.16
CA ALA A 42 0.23 8.10 17.62
C ALA A 42 1.36 8.76 18.42
N ALA A 43 1.31 8.66 19.75
CA ALA A 43 2.32 9.25 20.62
C ALA A 43 3.74 8.69 20.44
N MET A 44 3.86 7.48 19.88
CA MET A 44 5.17 6.87 19.58
C MET A 44 5.76 7.37 18.25
N GLN A 45 5.01 8.16 17.49
CA GLN A 45 5.42 8.65 16.17
C GLN A 45 5.81 10.15 16.22
N ASP A 46 6.07 10.68 17.41
CA ASP A 46 6.51 12.05 17.56
C ASP A 46 7.79 12.31 16.78
N GLY A 47 7.80 13.41 16.00
CA GLY A 47 8.91 13.77 15.12
C GLY A 47 9.02 12.93 13.83
N MET A 48 8.20 11.89 13.63
CA MET A 48 8.23 11.06 12.42
C MET A 48 7.29 11.62 11.34
N ARG A 49 7.70 11.48 10.09
CA ARG A 49 6.86 11.84 8.94
C ARG A 49 5.86 10.72 8.65
N VAL A 50 4.57 11.03 8.79
CA VAL A 50 3.47 10.15 8.42
C VAL A 50 2.90 10.60 7.08
N THR A 51 2.82 9.68 6.11
CA THR A 51 2.19 9.91 4.81
C THR A 51 0.95 9.05 4.67
N THR A 52 -0.17 9.69 4.37
CA THR A 52 -1.45 9.03 4.07
C THR A 52 -1.72 9.08 2.56
N ILE A 53 -2.83 8.49 2.11
CA ILE A 53 -3.21 8.48 0.69
C ILE A 53 -3.33 9.90 0.12
N GLU A 54 -3.75 10.87 0.92
CA GLU A 54 -3.86 12.28 0.55
C GLU A 54 -2.50 12.92 0.23
N GLY A 55 -1.41 12.36 0.76
CA GLY A 55 -0.06 12.88 0.58
C GLY A 55 0.72 12.23 -0.57
N LEU A 56 0.11 11.33 -1.36
CA LEU A 56 0.78 10.71 -2.52
C LEU A 56 0.74 11.59 -3.77
N GLU A 57 -0.33 12.33 -3.96
CA GLU A 57 -0.42 13.31 -5.04
C GLU A 57 0.57 14.45 -4.78
N ARG A 58 1.24 14.92 -5.83
CA ARG A 58 2.15 16.06 -5.77
C ARG A 58 1.87 17.01 -6.94
N ASP A 59 1.67 18.28 -6.65
CA ASP A 59 1.50 19.34 -7.65
C ASP A 59 0.38 19.05 -8.67
N GLY A 60 -0.74 18.49 -8.21
CA GLY A 60 -1.88 18.11 -9.05
C GLY A 60 -1.64 16.88 -9.92
N LYS A 61 -0.57 16.12 -9.67
CA LYS A 61 -0.25 14.88 -10.39
C LYS A 61 -0.42 13.67 -9.49
N LEU A 62 -1.24 12.73 -9.94
CA LEU A 62 -1.39 11.44 -9.28
C LEU A 62 -0.07 10.68 -9.29
N HIS A 63 0.20 9.95 -8.21
CA HIS A 63 1.25 8.95 -8.18
C HIS A 63 0.99 7.86 -9.23
N SER A 64 2.04 7.24 -9.82
CA SER A 64 1.89 6.19 -10.84
C SER A 64 0.92 5.09 -10.41
N VAL A 65 1.01 4.61 -9.18
CA VAL A 65 0.08 3.61 -8.63
C VAL A 65 -1.38 4.11 -8.58
N GLN A 66 -1.61 5.38 -8.24
CA GLN A 66 -2.97 5.94 -8.25
C GLN A 66 -3.54 5.97 -9.67
N ALA A 67 -2.73 6.38 -10.65
CA ALA A 67 -3.13 6.44 -12.06
C ALA A 67 -3.46 5.04 -12.61
N THR A 68 -2.59 4.05 -12.39
CA THR A 68 -2.82 2.68 -12.87
C THR A 68 -4.01 2.01 -12.20
N PHE A 69 -4.31 2.31 -10.92
CA PHE A 69 -5.53 1.83 -10.27
C PHE A 69 -6.80 2.33 -10.96
N ILE A 70 -6.80 3.55 -11.49
CA ILE A 70 -7.91 4.10 -12.29
C ILE A 70 -7.97 3.41 -13.65
N GLU A 71 -6.84 3.31 -14.34
CA GLU A 71 -6.75 2.77 -15.69
C GLU A 71 -7.08 1.27 -15.78
N ARG A 72 -6.82 0.52 -14.71
CA ARG A 72 -7.04 -0.94 -14.62
C ARG A 72 -8.26 -1.34 -13.81
N ASP A 73 -9.14 -0.39 -13.44
CA ASP A 73 -10.30 -0.66 -12.59
C ASP A 73 -9.93 -1.42 -11.29
N GLY A 74 -8.82 -1.01 -10.64
CA GLY A 74 -8.28 -1.63 -9.42
C GLY A 74 -9.17 -1.46 -8.19
N PHE A 75 -10.40 -0.98 -8.34
CA PHE A 75 -11.35 -0.74 -7.25
C PHE A 75 -12.81 -0.84 -7.72
N GLN A 76 -13.71 -1.08 -6.76
CA GLN A 76 -15.17 -1.01 -6.96
C GLN A 76 -15.75 -0.01 -5.95
N CYS A 77 -16.06 -0.46 -4.72
CA CYS A 77 -16.62 0.43 -3.70
C CYS A 77 -15.64 1.47 -3.14
N GLY A 78 -14.34 1.34 -3.44
CA GLY A 78 -13.29 2.27 -3.00
C GLY A 78 -12.84 2.13 -1.54
N PHE A 79 -13.48 1.26 -0.72
CA PHE A 79 -13.18 1.22 0.72
C PHE A 79 -11.76 0.73 1.03
N CYS A 80 -11.28 -0.33 0.40
CA CYS A 80 -9.93 -0.85 0.60
C CYS A 80 -8.86 -0.11 -0.23
N THR A 81 -9.26 0.73 -1.19
CA THR A 81 -8.40 1.27 -2.24
C THR A 81 -7.24 2.09 -1.69
N SER A 82 -7.48 2.97 -0.72
CA SER A 82 -6.42 3.77 -0.10
C SER A 82 -5.34 2.87 0.53
N GLY A 83 -5.75 1.86 1.29
CA GLY A 83 -4.82 0.89 1.90
C GLY A 83 -4.07 0.06 0.85
N GLN A 84 -4.74 -0.35 -0.22
CA GLN A 84 -4.12 -1.09 -1.33
C GLN A 84 -3.06 -0.23 -2.03
N ILE A 85 -3.38 1.02 -2.37
CA ILE A 85 -2.42 1.93 -3.01
C ILE A 85 -1.22 2.22 -2.10
N MET A 86 -1.46 2.54 -0.82
CA MET A 86 -0.37 2.78 0.13
C MET A 86 0.54 1.55 0.27
N SER A 87 -0.05 0.35 0.35
CA SER A 87 0.73 -0.89 0.39
C SER A 87 1.51 -1.15 -0.91
N ALA A 88 0.90 -0.87 -2.08
CA ALA A 88 1.55 -1.07 -3.37
C ALA A 88 2.77 -0.16 -3.55
N VAL A 89 2.65 1.13 -3.20
CA VAL A 89 3.78 2.07 -3.28
C VAL A 89 4.96 1.57 -2.44
N ALA A 90 4.75 1.25 -1.17
CA ALA A 90 5.84 0.77 -0.32
C ALA A 90 6.36 -0.60 -0.76
N MET A 91 5.50 -1.49 -1.27
CA MET A 91 5.90 -2.81 -1.75
C MET A 91 6.84 -2.71 -2.96
N ILE A 92 6.58 -1.80 -3.89
CA ILE A 92 7.46 -1.54 -5.03
C ILE A 92 8.83 -1.05 -4.53
N ASP A 93 8.86 -0.13 -3.57
CA ASP A 93 10.11 0.35 -2.97
C ASP A 93 10.87 -0.77 -2.23
N GLU A 94 10.16 -1.65 -1.51
CA GLU A 94 10.73 -2.82 -0.85
C GLU A 94 11.34 -3.80 -1.87
N ALA A 95 10.65 -4.04 -3.00
CA ALA A 95 11.17 -4.89 -4.08
C ALA A 95 12.42 -4.26 -4.72
N LYS A 96 12.41 -2.95 -5.00
CA LYS A 96 13.58 -2.22 -5.54
C LYS A 96 14.76 -2.22 -4.56
N ALA A 97 14.48 -2.23 -3.25
CA ALA A 97 15.50 -2.37 -2.21
C ALA A 97 16.03 -3.81 -2.04
N GLY A 98 15.56 -4.76 -2.84
CA GLY A 98 16.02 -6.15 -2.82
C GLY A 98 15.41 -7.02 -1.72
N TRP A 99 14.30 -6.61 -1.11
CA TRP A 99 13.67 -7.38 -0.04
C TRP A 99 12.94 -8.61 -0.60
N PRO A 100 13.19 -9.81 -0.05
CA PRO A 100 12.48 -11.01 -0.48
C PRO A 100 11.05 -11.05 0.07
N SER A 101 10.21 -11.93 -0.50
CA SER A 101 8.91 -12.33 0.01
C SER A 101 8.86 -13.83 0.26
N ALA A 102 7.71 -14.35 0.73
CA ALA A 102 7.52 -15.79 0.87
C ALA A 102 7.42 -16.51 -0.50
N ALA A 103 7.15 -15.78 -1.59
CA ALA A 103 7.15 -16.32 -2.96
C ALA A 103 8.54 -16.32 -3.61
N THR A 104 9.53 -15.65 -3.01
CA THR A 104 10.88 -15.53 -3.59
C THR A 104 11.59 -16.88 -3.59
N ALA A 105 12.02 -17.32 -4.77
CA ALA A 105 12.58 -18.67 -4.98
C ALA A 105 13.88 -18.93 -4.23
N ASP A 106 14.78 -17.93 -4.09
CA ASP A 106 16.04 -18.04 -3.34
C ASP A 106 16.26 -16.79 -2.47
N VAL A 107 15.80 -16.87 -1.23
CA VAL A 107 15.91 -15.77 -0.24
C VAL A 107 17.34 -15.50 0.24
N ARG A 108 18.32 -16.31 -0.16
CA ARG A 108 19.75 -16.10 0.17
C ARG A 108 20.39 -15.04 -0.71
N LYS A 109 19.71 -14.67 -1.80
CA LYS A 109 20.11 -13.61 -2.72
C LYS A 109 19.19 -12.40 -2.56
N PRO A 110 19.70 -11.18 -2.75
CA PRO A 110 18.83 -10.02 -2.86
C PRO A 110 17.79 -10.25 -3.97
N PHE A 111 16.56 -9.84 -3.74
CA PHE A 111 15.50 -9.88 -4.74
C PHE A 111 15.87 -8.93 -5.90
N ALA A 112 15.79 -9.40 -7.15
CA ALA A 112 16.00 -8.55 -8.29
C ALA A 112 14.67 -7.90 -8.71
N PRO A 113 14.58 -6.58 -8.91
CA PRO A 113 13.34 -5.92 -9.33
C PRO A 113 12.71 -6.53 -10.59
N ALA A 114 13.52 -7.02 -11.53
CA ALA A 114 13.04 -7.73 -12.71
C ALA A 114 12.27 -9.04 -12.42
N ASP A 115 12.36 -9.57 -11.19
CA ASP A 115 11.67 -10.77 -10.76
C ASP A 115 10.27 -10.48 -10.16
N LEU A 116 9.82 -9.21 -10.17
CA LEU A 116 8.52 -8.82 -9.60
C LEU A 116 7.36 -9.32 -10.47
N SER A 117 7.13 -10.62 -10.40
CA SER A 117 6.04 -11.32 -11.09
C SER A 117 4.70 -11.09 -10.41
N HIS A 118 3.59 -11.42 -11.09
CA HIS A 118 2.25 -11.42 -10.50
C HIS A 118 2.16 -12.27 -9.21
N THR A 119 2.93 -13.35 -9.11
CA THR A 119 2.98 -14.19 -7.90
C THR A 119 3.65 -13.44 -6.75
N GLU A 120 4.75 -12.75 -6.99
CA GLU A 120 5.42 -11.88 -6.01
C GLU A 120 4.50 -10.73 -5.56
N ILE A 121 3.82 -10.08 -6.51
CA ILE A 121 2.88 -8.99 -6.20
C ILE A 121 1.74 -9.51 -5.30
N ARG A 122 1.12 -10.64 -5.65
CA ARG A 122 0.05 -11.24 -4.83
C ARG A 122 0.49 -11.52 -3.42
N GLU A 123 1.68 -12.12 -3.26
CA GLU A 123 2.22 -12.43 -1.94
C GLU A 123 2.50 -11.16 -1.13
N ARG A 124 3.19 -10.20 -1.72
CA ARG A 124 3.54 -8.93 -1.06
C ARG A 124 2.34 -8.08 -0.69
N MET A 125 1.22 -8.23 -1.43
CA MET A 125 -0.04 -7.53 -1.21
C MET A 125 -1.05 -8.32 -0.36
N SER A 126 -0.72 -9.54 0.08
CA SER A 126 -1.64 -10.46 0.79
C SER A 126 -2.21 -9.89 2.11
N GLY A 127 -1.52 -8.94 2.73
CA GLY A 127 -1.99 -8.24 3.93
C GLY A 127 -3.12 -7.22 3.70
N ASN A 128 -3.55 -7.01 2.44
CA ASN A 128 -4.58 -6.04 2.09
C ASN A 128 -5.81 -6.75 1.49
N LEU A 129 -6.91 -6.78 2.24
CA LEU A 129 -8.14 -7.47 1.83
C LEU A 129 -9.05 -6.57 0.99
N CYS A 130 -9.60 -7.14 -0.08
CA CYS A 130 -10.65 -6.54 -0.91
C CYS A 130 -11.89 -7.42 -0.92
N ARG A 131 -12.98 -7.00 -0.27
CA ARG A 131 -14.23 -7.77 -0.23
C ARG A 131 -14.94 -7.82 -1.59
N GLY A 132 -14.68 -6.84 -2.46
CA GLY A 132 -15.16 -6.81 -3.86
C GLY A 132 -14.37 -7.70 -4.82
N ALA A 133 -13.31 -8.38 -4.34
CA ALA A 133 -12.48 -9.29 -5.11
C ALA A 133 -11.78 -8.65 -6.35
N CYS A 134 -11.40 -7.37 -6.27
CA CYS A 134 -10.67 -6.68 -7.34
C CYS A 134 -9.21 -7.14 -7.49
N TYR A 135 -8.79 -8.21 -6.83
CA TYR A 135 -7.39 -8.65 -6.78
C TYR A 135 -6.70 -8.78 -8.15
N PRO A 136 -7.32 -9.37 -9.20
CA PRO A 136 -6.68 -9.43 -10.51
C PRO A 136 -6.30 -8.06 -11.03
N ASN A 137 -7.24 -7.13 -11.04
CA ASN A 137 -7.05 -5.77 -11.51
C ASN A 137 -6.05 -4.98 -10.67
N ILE A 138 -6.02 -5.21 -9.34
CA ILE A 138 -5.03 -4.61 -8.44
C ILE A 138 -3.63 -5.11 -8.79
N VAL A 139 -3.46 -6.41 -9.04
CA VAL A 139 -2.16 -7.00 -9.43
C VAL A 139 -1.68 -6.41 -10.74
N ASP A 140 -2.56 -6.31 -11.74
CA ASP A 140 -2.25 -5.73 -13.05
C ASP A 140 -1.89 -4.24 -12.92
N ALA A 141 -2.63 -3.48 -12.10
CA ALA A 141 -2.34 -2.08 -11.83
C ALA A 141 -0.96 -1.88 -11.15
N VAL A 142 -0.61 -2.75 -10.21
CA VAL A 142 0.67 -2.69 -9.51
C VAL A 142 1.83 -3.06 -10.44
N ALA A 143 1.67 -4.11 -11.27
CA ALA A 143 2.68 -4.50 -12.24
C ALA A 143 2.98 -3.36 -13.22
N GLU A 144 1.95 -2.73 -13.77
CA GLU A 144 2.12 -1.60 -14.67
C GLU A 144 2.71 -0.36 -13.98
N ALA A 145 2.34 -0.09 -12.73
CA ALA A 145 2.92 1.02 -11.98
C ALA A 145 4.43 0.85 -11.73
N ASP A 146 4.88 -0.38 -11.49
CA ASP A 146 6.31 -0.70 -11.34
C ASP A 146 7.09 -0.43 -12.64
N GLU A 147 6.55 -0.80 -13.79
CA GLU A 147 7.14 -0.52 -15.12
C GLU A 147 7.28 0.99 -15.41
N ARG A 148 6.42 1.82 -14.81
CA ARG A 148 6.41 3.29 -14.98
C ARG A 148 7.27 4.04 -13.96
N SER A 149 7.81 3.34 -12.96
CA SER A 149 8.56 3.91 -11.83
C SER A 149 10.05 3.75 -12.03
#